data_ba37f0a0cf40dfa386b4bd5d416d21c8
#
_entry.id   ba37f0a0cf40dfa386b4bd5d416d21c8
#
_cell.length_a   1.000
_cell.length_b   1.000
_cell.length_c   1.000
_cell.angle_alpha   90.00
_cell.angle_beta   90.00
_cell.angle_gamma   90.00
#
_symmetry.space_group_name_H-M   'P 1'
#
loop_
_entity.id
_entity.type
_entity.pdbx_description
1 polymer ?
#
loop_
_entity_poly.entity_id
_entity_poly.type
_entity_poly.pdbx_seq_one_letter_code
_entity_poly.pdbx_strand_id
1 'polypeptide(L)'
;MAEFASFRAFYPYYLGEHSNRLCRRWHFVGSTLVLLILLLAIASGRPAWLWLLLVAGYGCAWIGHFVYEKNRPATFRHPLYSLLGDWVMYAQMLRGKLSF
;
A
#
# COMPACT_ATOMS: atom_id res chain seq x y z
N MET A 1 -23.41 -2.45 4.90
CA MET A 1 -22.03 -2.06 4.65
C MET A 1 -21.27 -1.95 5.96
N ALA A 2 -20.18 -2.66 6.08
CA ALA A 2 -19.42 -2.61 7.30
C ALA A 2 -18.65 -1.29 7.41
N GLU A 3 -18.86 -0.59 8.50
CA GLU A 3 -18.10 0.60 8.85
C GLU A 3 -17.19 0.24 10.00
N PHE A 4 -15.97 0.72 9.96
CA PHE A 4 -15.00 0.46 11.01
C PHE A 4 -14.93 1.67 11.94
N ALA A 5 -15.06 1.42 13.24
CA ALA A 5 -15.05 2.49 14.23
C ALA A 5 -13.67 3.13 14.37
N SER A 6 -12.60 2.42 14.02
CA SER A 6 -11.24 2.91 14.15
C SER A 6 -10.33 2.18 13.19
N PHE A 7 -9.12 2.72 12.98
CA PHE A 7 -8.11 2.00 12.21
C PHE A 7 -7.75 0.67 12.86
N ARG A 8 -7.70 0.62 14.18
CA ARG A 8 -7.39 -0.61 14.89
C ARG A 8 -8.39 -1.72 14.58
N ALA A 9 -9.67 -1.37 14.45
CA ALA A 9 -10.71 -2.32 14.07
C ALA A 9 -10.60 -2.68 12.59
N PHE A 10 -10.16 -1.76 11.75
CA PHE A 10 -10.03 -1.97 10.31
C PHE A 10 -8.84 -2.84 9.94
N TYR A 11 -7.72 -2.73 10.63
CA TYR A 11 -6.46 -3.30 10.17
C TYR A 11 -6.49 -4.84 10.04
N PRO A 12 -7.12 -5.61 10.94
CA PRO A 12 -7.23 -7.06 10.72
C PRO A 12 -7.94 -7.42 9.42
N TYR A 13 -8.99 -6.67 9.07
CA TYR A 13 -9.67 -6.84 7.79
C TYR A 13 -8.70 -6.53 6.63
N TYR A 14 -7.94 -5.44 6.75
CA TYR A 14 -6.96 -5.05 5.74
C TYR A 14 -5.93 -6.17 5.52
N LEU A 15 -5.40 -6.74 6.58
CA LEU A 15 -4.43 -7.82 6.47
C LEU A 15 -5.04 -9.07 5.82
N GLY A 16 -6.31 -9.34 6.08
CA GLY A 16 -7.02 -10.44 5.43
C GLY A 16 -7.11 -10.25 3.92
N GLU A 17 -7.28 -9.00 3.47
CA GLU A 17 -7.31 -8.67 2.06
C GLU A 17 -5.93 -8.66 1.41
N HIS A 18 -4.87 -8.84 2.21
CA HIS A 18 -3.48 -8.91 1.76
C HIS A 18 -2.83 -10.21 2.23
N SER A 19 -3.60 -11.30 2.22
CA SER A 19 -3.12 -12.59 2.72
C SER A 19 -2.11 -13.26 1.80
N ASN A 20 -2.12 -12.93 0.51
CA ASN A 20 -1.18 -13.50 -0.43
C ASN A 20 0.19 -12.83 -0.29
N ARG A 21 1.24 -13.65 -0.12
CA ARG A 21 2.59 -13.12 0.07
C ARG A 21 3.05 -12.28 -1.10
N LEU A 22 2.73 -12.69 -2.33
CA LEU A 22 3.14 -11.93 -3.52
C LEU A 22 2.42 -10.59 -3.59
N CYS A 23 1.16 -10.54 -3.17
CA CYS A 23 0.43 -9.27 -3.06
C CYS A 23 1.14 -8.32 -2.10
N ARG A 24 1.53 -8.82 -0.93
CA ARG A 24 2.25 -8.00 0.05
C ARG A 24 3.60 -7.54 -0.49
N ARG A 25 4.30 -8.39 -1.25
CA ARG A 25 5.57 -7.99 -1.87
C ARG A 25 5.39 -6.87 -2.88
N TRP A 26 4.33 -6.93 -3.68
CA TRP A 26 4.02 -5.84 -4.62
C TRP A 26 3.74 -4.54 -3.88
N HIS A 27 3.02 -4.60 -2.77
CA HIS A 27 2.80 -3.42 -1.94
C HIS A 27 4.12 -2.89 -1.37
N PHE A 28 4.99 -3.79 -0.93
CA PHE A 28 6.30 -3.41 -0.40
C PHE A 28 7.14 -2.70 -1.48
N VAL A 29 7.19 -3.27 -2.66
CA VAL A 29 7.92 -2.66 -3.78
C VAL A 29 7.32 -1.30 -4.12
N GLY A 30 6.00 -1.22 -4.20
CA GLY A 30 5.33 0.05 -4.52
C GLY A 30 5.62 1.12 -3.48
N SER A 31 5.55 0.79 -2.20
CA SER A 31 5.86 1.74 -1.13
C SER A 31 7.31 2.20 -1.16
N THR A 32 8.24 1.27 -1.44
CA THR A 32 9.65 1.63 -1.61
C THR A 32 9.85 2.59 -2.77
N LEU A 33 9.20 2.31 -3.91
CA LEU A 33 9.28 3.22 -5.07
C LEU A 33 8.69 4.59 -4.75
N VAL A 34 7.60 4.64 -4.00
CA VAL A 34 7.00 5.90 -3.57
C VAL A 34 8.03 6.73 -2.78
N LEU A 35 8.72 6.11 -1.83
CA LEU A 35 9.71 6.82 -1.03
C LEU A 35 10.88 7.31 -1.90
N LEU A 36 11.37 6.48 -2.83
CA LEU A 36 12.47 6.87 -3.71
C LEU A 36 12.06 8.01 -4.63
N ILE A 37 10.85 7.94 -5.20
CA ILE A 37 10.36 8.99 -6.10
C ILE A 37 10.14 10.28 -5.33
N LEU A 38 9.66 10.20 -4.09
CA LEU A 38 9.50 11.39 -3.25
C LEU A 38 10.84 12.07 -3.00
N LEU A 39 11.88 11.28 -2.70
CA LEU A 39 13.23 11.83 -2.52
C LEU A 39 13.73 12.51 -3.79
N LEU A 40 13.48 11.90 -4.95
CA LEU A 40 13.88 12.50 -6.23
C LEU A 40 13.10 13.79 -6.50
N ALA A 41 11.82 13.83 -6.16
CA ALA A 41 11.03 15.05 -6.33
C ALA A 41 11.57 16.19 -5.48
N ILE A 42 11.92 15.90 -4.23
CA ILE A 42 12.47 16.90 -3.32
C ILE A 42 13.86 17.35 -3.79
N ALA A 43 14.74 16.40 -4.10
CA ALA A 43 16.11 16.69 -4.47
C ALA A 43 16.22 17.45 -5.79
N SER A 44 15.33 17.14 -6.76
CA SER A 44 15.37 17.78 -8.08
C SER A 44 14.56 19.07 -8.13
N GLY A 45 13.67 19.30 -7.15
CA GLY A 45 12.75 20.43 -7.17
C GLY A 45 11.70 20.34 -8.26
N ARG A 46 11.45 19.14 -8.81
CA ARG A 46 10.51 18.95 -9.91
C ARG A 46 9.23 18.29 -9.41
N PRO A 47 8.13 19.03 -9.26
CA PRO A 47 6.87 18.45 -8.76
C PRO A 47 6.27 17.41 -9.72
N ALA A 48 6.66 17.38 -10.98
CA ALA A 48 6.16 16.39 -11.93
C ALA A 48 6.44 14.95 -11.49
N TRP A 49 7.50 14.71 -10.69
CA TRP A 49 7.78 13.39 -10.15
C TRP A 49 6.64 12.84 -9.28
N LEU A 50 5.81 13.74 -8.72
CA LEU A 50 4.70 13.31 -7.86
C LEU A 50 3.66 12.49 -8.61
N TRP A 51 3.52 12.70 -9.93
CA TRP A 51 2.63 11.87 -10.74
C TRP A 51 3.10 10.42 -10.82
N LEU A 52 4.43 10.23 -10.96
CA LEU A 52 5.00 8.89 -10.96
C LEU A 52 4.82 8.20 -9.62
N LEU A 53 4.82 8.96 -8.54
CA LEU A 53 4.59 8.43 -7.21
C LEU A 53 3.23 7.74 -7.13
N LEU A 54 2.18 8.39 -7.64
CA LEU A 54 0.84 7.82 -7.67
C LEU A 54 0.78 6.56 -8.54
N VAL A 55 1.37 6.62 -9.72
CA VAL A 55 1.39 5.49 -10.65
C VAL A 55 2.14 4.30 -10.04
N ALA A 56 3.31 4.54 -9.45
CA ALA A 56 4.11 3.47 -8.86
C ALA A 56 3.41 2.84 -7.66
N GLY A 57 2.88 3.66 -6.75
CA GLY A 57 2.23 3.15 -5.54
C GLY A 57 0.97 2.36 -5.84
N TYR A 58 0.03 2.97 -6.54
CA TYR A 58 -1.23 2.31 -6.85
C TYR A 58 -1.07 1.23 -7.91
N GLY A 59 -0.18 1.42 -8.88
CA GLY A 59 0.06 0.40 -9.90
C GLY A 59 0.54 -0.91 -9.29
N CYS A 60 1.54 -0.85 -8.42
CA CYS A 60 2.05 -2.04 -7.75
C CYS A 60 1.00 -2.67 -6.84
N ALA A 61 0.27 -1.85 -6.06
CA ALA A 61 -0.77 -2.35 -5.18
C ALA A 61 -1.88 -3.06 -5.96
N TRP A 62 -2.31 -2.47 -7.07
CA TRP A 62 -3.38 -3.05 -7.88
C TRP A 62 -2.94 -4.34 -8.56
N ILE A 63 -1.68 -4.45 -9.00
CA ILE A 63 -1.15 -5.70 -9.51
C ILE A 63 -1.28 -6.77 -8.42
N GLY A 64 -0.88 -6.45 -7.19
CA GLY A 64 -1.00 -7.38 -6.09
C GLY A 64 -2.43 -7.87 -5.88
N HIS A 65 -3.39 -6.95 -5.89
CA HIS A 65 -4.78 -7.31 -5.66
C HIS A 65 -5.42 -8.05 -6.85
N PHE A 66 -5.29 -7.50 -8.06
CA PHE A 66 -6.00 -8.09 -9.20
C PHE A 66 -5.35 -9.35 -9.74
N VAL A 67 -4.02 -9.47 -9.64
CA VAL A 67 -3.32 -10.63 -10.19
C VAL A 67 -3.19 -11.75 -9.16
N TYR A 68 -2.80 -11.42 -7.93
CA TYR A 68 -2.46 -12.42 -6.92
C TYR A 68 -3.56 -12.69 -5.91
N GLU A 69 -4.13 -11.64 -5.31
CA GLU A 69 -5.23 -11.83 -4.36
C GLU A 69 -6.55 -12.12 -5.06
N LYS A 70 -6.70 -11.59 -6.27
CA LYS A 70 -7.93 -11.69 -7.06
C LYS A 70 -9.11 -11.06 -6.33
N ASN A 71 -8.86 -9.94 -5.70
CA ASN A 71 -9.87 -9.16 -5.01
C ASN A 71 -9.75 -7.69 -5.41
N ARG A 72 -10.67 -6.88 -4.91
CA ARG A 72 -10.60 -5.43 -5.11
C ARG A 72 -9.78 -4.79 -4.01
N PRO A 73 -8.94 -3.78 -4.34
CA PRO A 73 -8.23 -3.05 -3.29
C PRO A 73 -9.20 -2.45 -2.27
N ALA A 74 -8.83 -2.53 -0.99
CA ALA A 74 -9.64 -1.97 0.09
C ALA A 74 -9.80 -0.46 -0.04
N THR A 75 -8.89 0.19 -0.76
CA THR A 75 -8.91 1.63 -1.01
C THR A 75 -10.20 2.09 -1.71
N PHE A 76 -10.87 1.19 -2.45
CA PHE A 76 -12.12 1.55 -3.13
C PHE A 76 -13.26 1.85 -2.16
N ARG A 77 -13.23 1.29 -0.96
CA ARG A 77 -14.25 1.51 0.07
C ARG A 77 -13.75 2.30 1.26
N HIS A 78 -12.47 2.15 1.58
CA HIS A 78 -11.86 2.74 2.77
C HIS A 78 -10.55 3.42 2.41
N PRO A 79 -10.60 4.54 1.65
CA PRO A 79 -9.38 5.12 1.11
C PRO A 79 -8.39 5.62 2.17
N LEU A 80 -8.86 6.26 3.23
CA LEU A 80 -7.95 6.80 4.25
C LEU A 80 -7.38 5.71 5.13
N TYR A 81 -8.22 4.76 5.55
CA TYR A 81 -7.74 3.64 6.35
C TYR A 81 -6.82 2.73 5.54
N SER A 82 -7.09 2.57 4.25
CA SER A 82 -6.23 1.76 3.38
C SER A 82 -4.86 2.40 3.18
N LEU A 83 -4.83 3.72 3.01
CA LEU A 83 -3.57 4.44 2.90
C LEU A 83 -2.73 4.27 4.17
N LEU A 84 -3.35 4.44 5.32
CA LEU A 84 -2.66 4.23 6.59
C LEU A 84 -2.21 2.78 6.75
N GLY A 85 -3.08 1.83 6.35
CA GLY A 85 -2.77 0.41 6.40
C GLY A 85 -1.58 0.05 5.53
N ASP A 86 -1.47 0.65 4.35
CA ASP A 86 -0.35 0.42 3.45
C ASP A 86 0.98 0.72 4.14
N TRP A 87 1.06 1.84 4.85
CA TRP A 87 2.30 2.24 5.52
C TRP A 87 2.56 1.46 6.81
N VAL A 88 1.51 1.10 7.54
CA VAL A 88 1.66 0.24 8.71
C VAL A 88 2.14 -1.15 8.29
N MET A 89 1.56 -1.71 7.25
CA MET A 89 1.99 -3.00 6.72
C MET A 89 3.44 -2.96 6.24
N TYR A 90 3.81 -1.89 5.53
CA TYR A 90 5.17 -1.68 5.06
C TYR A 90 6.15 -1.67 6.25
N ALA A 91 5.84 -0.91 7.29
CA ALA A 91 6.67 -0.83 8.48
C ALA A 91 6.80 -2.18 9.17
N GLN A 92 5.71 -2.95 9.25
CA GLN A 92 5.75 -4.27 9.87
C GLN A 92 6.59 -5.24 9.05
N MET A 93 6.55 -5.14 7.72
CA MET A 93 7.41 -5.96 6.87
C MET A 93 8.88 -5.59 7.03
N LEU A 94 9.19 -4.28 7.11
CA LEU A 94 10.56 -3.83 7.37
C LEU A 94 11.09 -4.32 8.70
N ARG A 95 10.24 -4.38 9.72
CA ARG A 95 10.61 -4.79 11.07
C ARG A 95 10.57 -6.30 11.27
N GLY A 96 10.23 -7.05 10.23
CA GLY A 96 10.15 -8.50 10.30
C GLY A 96 8.93 -9.05 11.03
N LYS A 97 7.94 -8.21 11.36
CA LYS A 97 6.71 -8.65 12.02
C LYS A 97 5.73 -9.29 11.04
N LEU A 98 5.83 -8.95 9.76
CA LEU A 98 5.14 -9.63 8.68
C LEU A 98 6.19 -10.16 7.72
N SER A 99 6.01 -11.39 7.26
CA SER A 99 6.98 -11.99 6.35
C SER A 99 6.95 -11.33 4.99
N PHE A 100 8.12 -11.11 4.42
CA PHE A 100 8.26 -10.62 3.05
C PHE A 100 7.99 -11.79 2.08
#